data_e7fd64e4297cc92f13beed2ef387ccfd
#
_entry.id   e7fd64e4297cc92f13beed2ef387ccfd
#
_cell.length_a   1.000
_cell.length_b   1.000
_cell.length_c   1.000
_cell.angle_alpha   90.00
_cell.angle_beta   90.00
_cell.angle_gamma   90.00
#
_symmetry.space_group_name_H-M   'P 1'
#
loop_
_entity.id
_entity.type
_entity.pdbx_description
1 polymer ?
#
loop_
_entity_poly.entity_id
_entity_poly.type
_entity_poly.pdbx_seq_one_letter_code
_entity_poly.pdbx_strand_id
1 'polypeptide(L)'
;MNHSLEDLEALAVQFDTDKQAGQNEYLALYLEYFQRQGMKRDEPLHILEIGTNKGSSLRMWAEYYPNARVCGLDITREYELPGMLDHPNIHTAIVDQGDRDALFDYALAEEVCVNPDGFDVIIDDGSHDQTHQQVSLGALFGFLRRGGLYVIEDIITGENWWDGNLYNKGRIIPTRSIVQILEQNGKLESPVMESFEIKQIEETYDYCEYRESPAVIYSIHHPQLAFIGKK
;
A
#
# COMPACT_ATOMS: atom_id res chain seq x y z
N MET A 1 -12.75 11.81 15.67
CA MET A 1 -13.69 12.26 14.58
C MET A 1 -14.08 11.03 13.75
N ASN A 2 -15.29 11.01 13.22
CA ASN A 2 -15.69 9.93 12.32
C ASN A 2 -15.07 10.12 10.94
N HIS A 3 -14.91 9.02 10.19
CA HIS A 3 -14.53 9.08 8.79
C HIS A 3 -15.64 9.74 7.96
N SER A 4 -15.24 10.50 6.95
CA SER A 4 -16.11 11.14 5.97
C SER A 4 -15.53 10.90 4.58
N LEU A 5 -16.25 10.19 3.74
CA LEU A 5 -15.84 9.98 2.34
C LEU A 5 -15.84 11.30 1.57
N GLU A 6 -16.83 12.16 1.83
CA GLU A 6 -16.92 13.48 1.19
C GLU A 6 -15.70 14.35 1.49
N ASP A 7 -15.25 14.40 2.74
CA ASP A 7 -14.03 15.16 3.11
C ASP A 7 -12.77 14.55 2.45
N LEU A 8 -12.67 13.23 2.40
CA LEU A 8 -11.52 12.55 1.81
C LEU A 8 -11.48 12.75 0.29
N GLU A 9 -12.62 12.64 -0.39
CA GLU A 9 -12.76 12.93 -1.83
C GLU A 9 -12.42 14.39 -2.14
N ALA A 10 -12.86 15.33 -1.31
CA ALA A 10 -12.54 16.74 -1.49
C ALA A 10 -11.02 17.00 -1.45
N LEU A 11 -10.31 16.34 -0.52
CA LEU A 11 -8.84 16.40 -0.44
C LEU A 11 -8.17 15.70 -1.62
N ALA A 12 -8.70 14.56 -2.06
CA ALA A 12 -8.19 13.84 -3.22
C ALA A 12 -8.26 14.68 -4.50
N VAL A 13 -9.37 15.38 -4.71
CA VAL A 13 -9.53 16.33 -5.81
C VAL A 13 -8.59 17.52 -5.64
N GLN A 14 -8.48 18.07 -4.42
CA GLN A 14 -7.61 19.22 -4.14
C GLN A 14 -6.13 18.93 -4.45
N PHE A 15 -5.65 17.72 -4.16
CA PHE A 15 -4.26 17.33 -4.35
C PHE A 15 -4.01 16.52 -5.64
N ASP A 16 -5.05 16.32 -6.47
CA ASP A 16 -4.96 15.62 -7.75
C ASP A 16 -4.36 14.20 -7.61
N THR A 17 -4.87 13.41 -6.65
CA THR A 17 -4.51 11.99 -6.56
C THR A 17 -5.48 11.15 -7.40
N ASP A 18 -4.95 10.11 -8.04
CA ASP A 18 -5.72 9.18 -8.87
C ASP A 18 -6.65 8.25 -8.08
N LYS A 19 -6.52 8.21 -6.74
CA LYS A 19 -7.42 7.47 -5.85
C LYS A 19 -8.83 8.02 -5.79
N GLN A 20 -9.06 9.24 -6.33
CA GLN A 20 -10.35 9.97 -6.30
C GLN A 20 -11.43 9.34 -7.17
N ALA A 21 -12.68 9.74 -6.91
CA ALA A 21 -13.84 9.41 -7.74
C ALA A 21 -13.64 9.84 -9.20
N GLY A 22 -14.05 8.99 -10.15
CA GLY A 22 -13.86 9.21 -11.58
C GLY A 22 -12.46 8.88 -12.11
N GLN A 23 -11.57 8.42 -11.24
CA GLN A 23 -10.29 7.82 -11.59
C GLN A 23 -10.24 6.38 -11.04
N ASN A 24 -9.38 6.04 -10.09
CA ASN A 24 -9.31 4.69 -9.54
C ASN A 24 -10.45 4.36 -8.54
N GLU A 25 -11.10 5.37 -7.96
CA GLU A 25 -12.23 5.23 -7.01
C GLU A 25 -11.91 4.34 -5.80
N TYR A 26 -10.69 4.45 -5.26
CA TYR A 26 -10.22 3.58 -4.17
C TYR A 26 -10.70 4.03 -2.78
N LEU A 27 -11.04 5.31 -2.60
CA LEU A 27 -11.20 5.92 -1.27
C LEU A 27 -12.34 5.32 -0.45
N ALA A 28 -13.43 4.92 -1.10
CA ALA A 28 -14.52 4.24 -0.42
C ALA A 28 -14.10 2.89 0.16
N LEU A 29 -13.30 2.12 -0.59
CA LEU A 29 -12.72 0.86 -0.14
C LEU A 29 -11.74 1.10 1.02
N TYR A 30 -10.86 2.08 0.91
CA TYR A 30 -9.96 2.44 2.02
C TYR A 30 -10.72 2.72 3.32
N LEU A 31 -11.75 3.54 3.27
CA LEU A 31 -12.53 3.86 4.47
C LEU A 31 -13.29 2.67 5.03
N GLU A 32 -13.79 1.76 4.19
CA GLU A 32 -14.41 0.50 4.63
C GLU A 32 -13.42 -0.30 5.52
N TYR A 33 -12.18 -0.49 5.03
CA TYR A 33 -11.19 -1.29 5.76
C TYR A 33 -10.59 -0.55 6.94
N PHE A 34 -10.38 0.76 6.88
CA PHE A 34 -9.92 1.56 8.02
C PHE A 34 -10.94 1.52 9.16
N GLN A 35 -12.22 1.62 8.86
CA GLN A 35 -13.30 1.48 9.84
C GLN A 35 -13.36 0.06 10.42
N ARG A 36 -13.20 -0.96 9.59
CA ARG A 36 -13.13 -2.36 10.03
C ARG A 36 -12.00 -2.60 11.02
N GLN A 37 -10.84 -1.97 10.82
CA GLN A 37 -9.70 -2.02 11.75
C GLN A 37 -9.85 -1.09 12.96
N GLY A 38 -10.96 -0.38 13.06
CA GLY A 38 -11.24 0.53 14.19
C GLY A 38 -10.39 1.79 14.20
N MET A 39 -9.71 2.12 13.09
CA MET A 39 -8.90 3.33 12.97
C MET A 39 -9.80 4.56 13.00
N LYS A 40 -9.36 5.63 13.65
CA LYS A 40 -10.10 6.89 13.74
C LYS A 40 -9.29 8.04 13.17
N ARG A 41 -9.98 9.03 12.61
CA ARG A 41 -9.39 10.16 11.94
C ARG A 41 -8.48 11.04 12.84
N ASP A 42 -8.73 11.03 14.14
CA ASP A 42 -7.98 11.85 15.13
C ASP A 42 -6.95 11.05 15.93
N GLU A 43 -6.70 9.78 15.57
CA GLU A 43 -5.65 8.97 16.17
C GLU A 43 -4.27 9.27 15.56
N PRO A 44 -3.19 9.09 16.33
CA PRO A 44 -1.83 9.26 15.82
C PRO A 44 -1.39 8.04 15.02
N LEU A 45 -1.97 7.86 13.83
CA LEU A 45 -1.67 6.74 12.94
C LEU A 45 -0.27 6.86 12.34
N HIS A 46 0.36 5.73 12.08
CA HIS A 46 1.59 5.60 11.31
C HIS A 46 1.25 4.96 9.96
N ILE A 47 1.31 5.75 8.91
CA ILE A 47 1.00 5.33 7.53
C ILE A 47 2.30 5.31 6.74
N LEU A 48 2.60 4.20 6.08
CA LEU A 48 3.68 4.08 5.12
C LEU A 48 3.08 3.87 3.72
N GLU A 49 3.52 4.65 2.74
CA GLU A 49 3.18 4.46 1.34
C GLU A 49 4.44 4.27 0.51
N ILE A 50 4.47 3.22 -0.31
CA ILE A 50 5.50 2.96 -1.31
C ILE A 50 4.97 3.50 -2.63
N GLY A 51 5.78 4.32 -3.32
CA GLY A 51 5.36 5.06 -4.51
C GLY A 51 4.80 6.44 -4.15
N THR A 52 5.68 7.43 -4.05
CA THR A 52 5.25 8.79 -3.69
C THR A 52 4.90 9.64 -4.90
N ASN A 53 5.49 9.33 -6.05
CA ASN A 53 5.30 10.07 -7.30
C ASN A 53 5.28 11.61 -7.06
N LYS A 54 4.15 12.28 -7.30
CA LYS A 54 3.97 13.73 -7.10
C LYS A 54 3.85 14.14 -5.62
N GLY A 55 3.62 13.21 -4.70
CA GLY A 55 3.32 13.43 -3.28
C GLY A 55 1.84 13.70 -2.99
N SER A 56 0.98 13.58 -3.98
CA SER A 56 -0.46 13.90 -3.89
C SER A 56 -1.19 13.08 -2.84
N SER A 57 -1.02 11.77 -2.84
CA SER A 57 -1.63 10.86 -1.87
C SER A 57 -1.09 11.07 -0.46
N LEU A 58 0.23 11.24 -0.30
CA LEU A 58 0.83 11.54 1.01
C LEU A 58 0.25 12.84 1.61
N ARG A 59 0.09 13.87 0.77
CA ARG A 59 -0.50 15.13 1.22
C ARG A 59 -1.97 14.94 1.60
N MET A 60 -2.73 14.22 0.82
CA MET A 60 -4.12 13.88 1.13
C MET A 60 -4.23 13.15 2.48
N TRP A 61 -3.40 12.12 2.71
CA TRP A 61 -3.41 11.38 3.98
C TRP A 61 -3.04 12.25 5.16
N ALA A 62 -2.00 13.11 5.05
CA ALA A 62 -1.56 13.99 6.13
C ALA A 62 -2.62 15.04 6.52
N GLU A 63 -3.37 15.56 5.56
CA GLU A 63 -4.47 16.50 5.82
C GLU A 63 -5.72 15.79 6.35
N TYR A 64 -6.00 14.58 5.88
CA TYR A 64 -7.16 13.82 6.34
C TYR A 64 -6.98 13.27 7.75
N TYR A 65 -5.76 12.83 8.11
CA TYR A 65 -5.38 12.33 9.41
C TYR A 65 -4.40 13.31 10.09
N PRO A 66 -4.89 14.39 10.72
CA PRO A 66 -4.04 15.50 11.16
C PRO A 66 -3.02 15.12 12.24
N ASN A 67 -3.23 14.01 12.94
CA ASN A 67 -2.31 13.49 13.96
C ASN A 67 -1.45 12.33 13.46
N ALA A 68 -1.62 11.91 12.20
CA ALA A 68 -0.85 10.81 11.64
C ALA A 68 0.58 11.23 11.30
N ARG A 69 1.50 10.28 11.36
CA ARG A 69 2.79 10.34 10.70
C ARG A 69 2.66 9.62 9.36
N VAL A 70 2.90 10.32 8.27
CA VAL A 70 2.81 9.79 6.91
C VAL A 70 4.21 9.66 6.34
N CYS A 71 4.63 8.43 6.09
CA CYS A 71 5.93 8.10 5.54
C CYS A 71 5.77 7.69 4.07
N GLY A 72 6.67 8.16 3.22
CA GLY A 72 6.66 7.81 1.79
C GLY A 72 8.02 7.29 1.32
N LEU A 73 8.00 6.22 0.54
CA LEU A 73 9.17 5.66 -0.13
C LEU A 73 9.02 5.78 -1.64
N ASP A 74 10.09 6.17 -2.30
CA ASP A 74 10.16 6.14 -3.77
C ASP A 74 11.61 5.86 -4.21
N ILE A 75 11.77 5.35 -5.41
CA ILE A 75 13.10 5.15 -6.01
C ILE A 75 13.75 6.48 -6.43
N THR A 76 12.95 7.54 -6.59
CA THR A 76 13.40 8.86 -7.03
C THR A 76 12.53 9.97 -6.42
N ARG A 77 13.04 11.21 -6.43
CA ARG A 77 12.26 12.42 -6.13
C ARG A 77 11.99 13.27 -7.37
N GLU A 78 12.25 12.73 -8.55
CA GLU A 78 12.16 13.49 -9.79
C GLU A 78 10.76 14.02 -10.10
N TYR A 79 9.72 13.30 -9.64
CA TYR A 79 8.32 13.61 -9.93
C TYR A 79 7.62 14.42 -8.82
N GLU A 80 8.29 14.64 -7.69
CA GLU A 80 7.72 15.40 -6.56
C GLU A 80 7.33 16.83 -6.99
N LEU A 81 6.10 17.24 -6.69
CA LEU A 81 5.67 18.61 -6.95
C LEU A 81 6.14 19.56 -5.85
N PRO A 82 6.62 20.77 -6.21
CA PRO A 82 7.06 21.75 -5.23
C PRO A 82 5.99 22.05 -4.16
N GLY A 83 6.38 21.95 -2.90
CA GLY A 83 5.51 22.25 -1.75
C GLY A 83 4.52 21.13 -1.40
N MET A 84 4.39 20.08 -2.20
CA MET A 84 3.45 18.98 -1.91
C MET A 84 3.83 18.25 -0.63
N LEU A 85 5.10 18.02 -0.42
CA LEU A 85 5.65 17.32 0.74
C LEU A 85 6.03 18.25 1.90
N ASP A 86 5.86 19.57 1.75
CA ASP A 86 6.10 20.56 2.81
C ASP A 86 4.99 20.49 3.87
N HIS A 87 5.00 19.42 4.65
CA HIS A 87 4.06 19.19 5.73
C HIS A 87 4.79 18.56 6.93
N PRO A 88 4.56 19.02 8.18
CA PRO A 88 5.30 18.56 9.36
C PRO A 88 5.14 17.05 9.63
N ASN A 89 4.05 16.45 9.15
CA ASN A 89 3.74 15.05 9.37
C ASN A 89 4.20 14.15 8.22
N ILE A 90 4.75 14.70 7.13
CA ILE A 90 5.22 13.94 5.98
C ILE A 90 6.73 13.72 6.07
N HIS A 91 7.16 12.49 5.91
CA HIS A 91 8.56 12.07 5.90
C HIS A 91 8.80 11.17 4.70
N THR A 92 9.79 11.49 3.86
CA THR A 92 10.09 10.69 2.67
C THR A 92 11.53 10.20 2.66
N ALA A 93 11.74 9.03 2.07
CA ALA A 93 13.06 8.47 1.82
C ALA A 93 13.15 7.90 0.40
N ILE A 94 14.37 7.87 -0.14
CA ILE A 94 14.67 7.19 -1.40
C ILE A 94 15.02 5.75 -1.06
N VAL A 95 14.14 4.81 -1.47
CA VAL A 95 14.30 3.38 -1.26
C VAL A 95 13.78 2.65 -2.48
N ASP A 96 14.55 1.70 -2.99
CA ASP A 96 14.11 0.81 -4.06
C ASP A 96 13.15 -0.25 -3.50
N GLN A 97 11.92 -0.30 -4.00
CA GLN A 97 10.91 -1.28 -3.61
C GLN A 97 11.35 -2.73 -3.88
N GLY A 98 12.20 -2.94 -4.87
CA GLY A 98 12.75 -4.25 -5.21
C GLY A 98 13.88 -4.70 -4.28
N ASP A 99 14.45 -3.81 -3.47
CA ASP A 99 15.52 -4.09 -2.54
C ASP A 99 14.97 -4.41 -1.14
N ARG A 100 14.90 -5.72 -0.83
CA ARG A 100 14.41 -6.23 0.45
C ARG A 100 15.20 -5.68 1.64
N ASP A 101 16.52 -5.66 1.54
CA ASP A 101 17.38 -5.25 2.64
C ASP A 101 17.20 -3.75 2.91
N ALA A 102 17.08 -2.94 1.87
CA ALA A 102 16.80 -1.50 2.00
C ALA A 102 15.42 -1.22 2.63
N LEU A 103 14.40 -2.02 2.30
CA LEU A 103 13.07 -1.93 2.94
C LEU A 103 13.12 -2.31 4.42
N PHE A 104 13.86 -3.37 4.76
CA PHE A 104 14.09 -3.78 6.15
C PHE A 104 14.84 -2.72 6.95
N ASP A 105 15.94 -2.22 6.41
CA ASP A 105 16.75 -1.19 7.06
C ASP A 105 15.94 0.07 7.31
N TYR A 106 15.11 0.48 6.34
CA TYR A 106 14.20 1.60 6.52
C TYR A 106 13.20 1.36 7.64
N ALA A 107 12.54 0.19 7.66
CA ALA A 107 11.53 -0.12 8.66
C ALA A 107 12.11 -0.32 10.08
N LEU A 108 13.40 -0.66 10.19
CA LEU A 108 14.12 -0.77 11.44
C LEU A 108 14.71 0.55 11.95
N ALA A 109 14.80 1.59 11.11
CA ALA A 109 15.36 2.87 11.50
C ALA A 109 14.51 3.53 12.60
N GLU A 110 15.14 3.93 13.71
CA GLU A 110 14.46 4.54 14.88
C GLU A 110 13.64 5.78 14.51
N GLU A 111 14.08 6.52 13.49
CA GLU A 111 13.38 7.72 13.01
C GLU A 111 12.03 7.38 12.36
N VAL A 112 11.89 6.19 11.81
CA VAL A 112 10.67 5.73 11.13
C VAL A 112 9.76 4.97 12.08
N CYS A 113 10.32 4.09 12.91
CA CYS A 113 9.60 3.26 13.87
C CYS A 113 9.52 3.93 15.26
N VAL A 114 9.04 5.17 15.32
CA VAL A 114 8.81 5.85 16.61
C VAL A 114 7.66 5.20 17.38
N ASN A 115 6.76 4.48 16.70
CA ASN A 115 5.76 3.66 17.38
C ASN A 115 6.34 2.25 17.60
N PRO A 116 6.55 1.82 18.85
CA PRO A 116 7.07 0.50 19.15
C PRO A 116 6.16 -0.65 18.65
N ASP A 117 4.92 -0.34 18.32
CA ASP A 117 3.94 -1.29 17.84
C ASP A 117 3.98 -1.50 16.30
N GLY A 118 4.68 -0.65 15.56
CA GLY A 118 4.80 -0.69 14.09
C GLY A 118 3.83 0.23 13.34
N PHE A 119 3.67 0.00 12.05
CA PHE A 119 2.77 0.79 11.19
C PHE A 119 1.30 0.38 11.38
N ASP A 120 0.40 1.36 11.36
CA ASP A 120 -1.04 1.13 11.29
C ASP A 120 -1.46 0.68 9.91
N VAL A 121 -0.90 1.32 8.88
CA VAL A 121 -1.20 1.07 7.47
C VAL A 121 0.09 1.06 6.67
N ILE A 122 0.24 0.07 5.79
CA ILE A 122 1.25 0.06 4.73
C ILE A 122 0.50 -0.03 3.40
N ILE A 123 0.80 0.89 2.48
CA ILE A 123 0.22 0.98 1.14
C ILE A 123 1.34 0.73 0.14
N ASP A 124 1.16 -0.27 -0.70
CA ASP A 124 2.02 -0.54 -1.84
C ASP A 124 1.34 -0.02 -3.11
N ASP A 125 1.74 1.18 -3.50
CA ASP A 125 1.33 1.90 -4.72
C ASP A 125 2.57 2.30 -5.54
N GLY A 126 3.56 1.41 -5.57
CA GLY A 126 4.88 1.68 -6.13
C GLY A 126 4.98 1.38 -7.63
N SER A 127 5.87 0.47 -7.97
CA SER A 127 6.19 0.15 -9.37
C SER A 127 5.13 -0.69 -10.08
N HIS A 128 4.20 -1.28 -9.37
CA HIS A 128 3.22 -2.28 -9.80
C HIS A 128 3.85 -3.55 -10.42
N ASP A 129 5.18 -3.70 -10.32
CA ASP A 129 5.87 -4.93 -10.67
C ASP A 129 5.50 -6.02 -9.65
N GLN A 130 5.04 -7.15 -10.15
CA GLN A 130 4.56 -8.24 -9.31
C GLN A 130 5.63 -8.85 -8.41
N THR A 131 6.90 -8.80 -8.84
CA THR A 131 8.03 -9.21 -8.00
C THR A 131 8.24 -8.22 -6.86
N HIS A 132 8.22 -6.93 -7.18
CA HIS A 132 8.38 -5.86 -6.19
C HIS A 132 7.24 -5.86 -5.17
N GLN A 133 5.98 -6.02 -5.60
CA GLN A 133 4.83 -6.14 -4.69
C GLN A 133 4.98 -7.32 -3.72
N GLN A 134 5.53 -8.44 -4.19
CA GLN A 134 5.78 -9.61 -3.33
C GLN A 134 6.97 -9.39 -2.39
N VAL A 135 8.04 -8.75 -2.86
CA VAL A 135 9.19 -8.39 -2.03
C VAL A 135 8.77 -7.43 -0.92
N SER A 136 8.04 -6.36 -1.24
CA SER A 136 7.58 -5.38 -0.25
C SER A 136 6.60 -5.99 0.74
N LEU A 137 5.64 -6.81 0.28
CA LEU A 137 4.73 -7.54 1.19
C LEU A 137 5.51 -8.42 2.18
N GLY A 138 6.46 -9.22 1.69
CA GLY A 138 7.28 -10.09 2.53
C GLY A 138 8.10 -9.30 3.55
N ALA A 139 8.83 -8.29 3.08
CA ALA A 139 9.72 -7.49 3.89
C ALA A 139 9.00 -6.66 4.95
N LEU A 140 7.84 -6.10 4.63
CA LEU A 140 7.22 -5.07 5.46
C LEU A 140 6.02 -5.55 6.28
N PHE A 141 5.37 -6.67 5.94
CA PHE A 141 4.21 -7.15 6.70
C PHE A 141 4.51 -7.38 8.18
N GLY A 142 5.73 -7.81 8.49
CA GLY A 142 6.21 -7.98 9.86
C GLY A 142 6.14 -6.71 10.70
N PHE A 143 6.31 -5.55 10.08
CA PHE A 143 6.33 -4.23 10.72
C PHE A 143 4.95 -3.59 10.86
N LEU A 144 3.87 -4.24 10.41
CA LEU A 144 2.52 -3.85 10.80
C LEU A 144 2.30 -4.14 12.28
N ARG A 145 1.63 -3.22 12.98
CA ARG A 145 1.13 -3.50 14.32
C ARG A 145 0.00 -4.53 14.30
N ARG A 146 -0.37 -5.06 15.45
CA ARG A 146 -1.59 -5.86 15.59
C ARG A 146 -2.82 -5.00 15.26
N GLY A 147 -3.73 -5.53 14.45
CA GLY A 147 -4.85 -4.76 13.89
C GLY A 147 -4.45 -3.75 12.81
N GLY A 148 -3.23 -3.86 12.27
CA GLY A 148 -2.78 -3.06 11.14
C GLY A 148 -3.27 -3.62 9.80
N LEU A 149 -3.08 -2.83 8.74
CA LEU A 149 -3.56 -3.13 7.40
C LEU A 149 -2.46 -2.96 6.36
N TYR A 150 -2.23 -3.98 5.54
CA TYR A 150 -1.42 -3.89 4.32
C TYR A 150 -2.35 -3.79 3.12
N VAL A 151 -2.12 -2.80 2.25
CA VAL A 151 -2.88 -2.60 1.01
C VAL A 151 -1.93 -2.72 -0.16
N ILE A 152 -2.32 -3.46 -1.20
CA ILE A 152 -1.61 -3.49 -2.47
C ILE A 152 -2.55 -2.90 -3.52
N GLU A 153 -2.11 -1.81 -4.16
CA GLU A 153 -2.84 -1.17 -5.26
C GLU A 153 -2.38 -1.73 -6.61
N ASP A 154 -3.22 -1.54 -7.60
CA ASP A 154 -2.95 -1.82 -9.01
C ASP A 154 -2.36 -3.22 -9.25
N ILE A 155 -3.03 -4.23 -8.68
CA ILE A 155 -2.69 -5.64 -8.90
C ILE A 155 -3.04 -6.00 -10.34
N ILE A 156 -2.11 -5.73 -11.24
CA ILE A 156 -2.28 -5.93 -12.67
C ILE A 156 -2.16 -7.43 -12.98
N THR A 157 -3.15 -7.98 -13.65
CA THR A 157 -3.04 -9.33 -14.19
C THR A 157 -2.10 -9.29 -15.39
N GLY A 158 -0.91 -9.79 -15.22
CA GLY A 158 0.24 -9.99 -16.11
C GLY A 158 0.11 -10.14 -17.63
N GLU A 159 -0.98 -9.73 -18.20
CA GLU A 159 -1.21 -9.74 -19.65
C GLU A 159 -1.32 -8.29 -20.15
N ASN A 160 -0.19 -7.69 -20.51
CA ASN A 160 -0.11 -6.63 -21.50
C ASN A 160 0.00 -5.15 -21.09
N TRP A 161 0.29 -4.71 -19.88
CA TRP A 161 0.37 -3.26 -19.66
C TRP A 161 1.77 -2.65 -19.80
N TRP A 162 2.77 -3.31 -19.25
CA TRP A 162 4.16 -2.89 -19.43
C TRP A 162 4.92 -4.07 -19.99
N ASP A 163 5.25 -4.05 -21.25
CA ASP A 163 6.10 -5.02 -21.91
C ASP A 163 6.10 -6.44 -21.30
N GLY A 164 5.24 -7.31 -21.80
CA GLY A 164 5.16 -8.74 -21.41
C GLY A 164 6.46 -9.54 -21.56
N ASN A 165 7.60 -8.87 -21.71
CA ASN A 165 8.92 -9.46 -21.77
C ASN A 165 9.62 -9.55 -20.42
N LEU A 166 9.26 -8.76 -19.43
CA LEU A 166 9.83 -8.82 -18.08
C LEU A 166 9.15 -9.86 -17.21
N TYR A 167 7.87 -10.11 -17.41
CA TYR A 167 7.15 -11.16 -16.70
C TYR A 167 7.51 -12.51 -17.29
N ASN A 168 8.57 -12.99 -16.85
CA ASN A 168 9.25 -14.24 -17.08
C ASN A 168 8.35 -15.45 -17.35
N LYS A 169 7.63 -15.45 -18.48
CA LYS A 169 7.13 -16.65 -19.15
C LYS A 169 6.95 -17.87 -18.20
N GLY A 170 6.11 -17.74 -17.18
CA GLY A 170 5.76 -18.83 -16.27
C GLY A 170 6.72 -19.08 -15.10
N ARG A 171 7.63 -18.15 -14.77
CA ARG A 171 8.53 -18.28 -13.61
C ARG A 171 8.09 -17.47 -12.37
N ILE A 172 7.17 -16.52 -12.52
CA ILE A 172 6.63 -15.73 -11.42
C ILE A 172 5.16 -16.09 -11.25
N ILE A 173 4.77 -16.33 -10.01
CA ILE A 173 3.35 -16.45 -9.65
C ILE A 173 2.82 -15.01 -9.55
N PRO A 174 1.74 -14.65 -10.27
CA PRO A 174 1.18 -13.31 -10.21
C PRO A 174 0.73 -12.92 -8.80
N THR A 175 0.95 -11.67 -8.38
CA THR A 175 0.51 -11.15 -7.08
C THR A 175 -0.97 -11.41 -6.83
N ARG A 176 -1.82 -11.23 -7.85
CA ARG A 176 -3.25 -11.60 -7.78
C ARG A 176 -3.45 -13.05 -7.35
N SER A 177 -2.72 -13.99 -7.95
CA SER A 177 -2.87 -15.41 -7.62
C SER A 177 -2.44 -15.71 -6.18
N ILE A 178 -1.36 -15.08 -5.73
CA ILE A 178 -0.87 -15.22 -4.35
C ILE A 178 -1.91 -14.72 -3.34
N VAL A 179 -2.45 -13.53 -3.58
CA VAL A 179 -3.50 -12.93 -2.74
C VAL A 179 -4.75 -13.80 -2.71
N GLN A 180 -5.21 -14.28 -3.86
CA GLN A 180 -6.39 -15.16 -3.95
C GLN A 180 -6.17 -16.53 -3.27
N ILE A 181 -4.97 -17.08 -3.34
CA ILE A 181 -4.63 -18.33 -2.63
C ILE A 181 -4.64 -18.08 -1.12
N LEU A 182 -4.06 -16.96 -0.67
CA LEU A 182 -4.09 -16.58 0.75
C LEU A 182 -5.52 -16.40 1.26
N GLU A 183 -6.36 -15.69 0.49
CA GLU A 183 -7.78 -15.47 0.79
C GLU A 183 -8.56 -16.78 0.92
N GLN A 184 -8.36 -17.71 -0.02
CA GLN A 184 -9.14 -18.94 -0.10
C GLN A 184 -8.67 -20.04 0.84
N ASN A 185 -7.37 -20.17 1.05
CA ASN A 185 -6.75 -21.35 1.67
C ASN A 185 -5.90 -21.02 2.90
N GLY A 186 -5.65 -19.75 3.17
CA GLY A 186 -4.74 -19.34 4.25
C GLY A 186 -3.28 -19.71 4.00
N LYS A 187 -2.92 -19.90 2.73
CA LYS A 187 -1.58 -20.27 2.29
C LYS A 187 -1.01 -19.23 1.34
N LEU A 188 0.28 -19.03 1.44
CA LEU A 188 1.01 -18.08 0.62
C LEU A 188 2.13 -18.81 -0.10
N GLU A 189 2.11 -18.73 -1.44
CA GLU A 189 3.12 -19.34 -2.30
C GLU A 189 3.77 -18.24 -3.14
N SER A 190 5.01 -17.89 -2.82
CA SER A 190 5.76 -16.88 -3.58
C SER A 190 7.17 -17.39 -3.87
N PRO A 191 7.63 -17.28 -5.12
CA PRO A 191 9.00 -17.68 -5.48
C PRO A 191 10.05 -16.64 -5.05
N VAL A 192 9.62 -15.47 -4.60
CA VAL A 192 10.52 -14.35 -4.26
C VAL A 192 10.51 -13.99 -2.78
N MET A 193 9.51 -14.40 -2.01
CA MET A 193 9.50 -14.23 -0.55
C MET A 193 10.37 -15.26 0.14
N GLU A 194 10.98 -14.88 1.23
CA GLU A 194 11.71 -15.79 2.09
C GLU A 194 10.75 -16.67 2.92
N SER A 195 11.18 -17.88 3.26
CA SER A 195 10.32 -18.84 3.98
C SER A 195 9.84 -18.32 5.34
N PHE A 196 10.63 -17.48 6.01
CA PHE A 196 10.23 -16.88 7.29
C PHE A 196 9.17 -15.79 7.10
N GLU A 197 9.21 -15.02 6.00
CA GLU A 197 8.23 -14.00 5.65
C GLU A 197 6.87 -14.64 5.36
N ILE A 198 6.87 -15.69 4.53
CA ILE A 198 5.68 -16.50 4.23
C ILE A 198 5.06 -17.00 5.53
N LYS A 199 5.87 -17.65 6.37
CA LYS A 199 5.41 -18.18 7.65
C LYS A 199 4.86 -17.09 8.56
N GLN A 200 5.51 -15.95 8.65
CA GLN A 200 5.06 -14.81 9.46
C GLN A 200 3.70 -14.30 8.99
N ILE A 201 3.50 -14.13 7.68
CA ILE A 201 2.23 -13.71 7.12
C ILE A 201 1.16 -14.75 7.44
N GLU A 202 1.36 -16.03 7.11
CA GLU A 202 0.38 -17.11 7.34
C GLU A 202 -0.03 -17.24 8.81
N GLU A 203 0.90 -17.05 9.75
CA GLU A 203 0.63 -17.15 11.18
C GLU A 203 -0.07 -15.93 11.77
N THR A 204 0.11 -14.75 11.18
CA THR A 204 -0.30 -13.48 11.79
C THR A 204 -1.34 -12.69 11.00
N TYR A 205 -1.63 -13.03 9.73
CA TYR A 205 -2.73 -12.36 9.04
C TYR A 205 -4.08 -12.76 9.67
N ASP A 206 -5.05 -11.84 9.63
CA ASP A 206 -6.42 -12.03 10.10
C ASP A 206 -7.35 -12.34 8.93
N TYR A 207 -7.26 -11.55 7.89
CA TYR A 207 -7.98 -11.74 6.63
C TYR A 207 -7.14 -11.24 5.45
N CYS A 208 -7.48 -11.73 4.28
CA CYS A 208 -7.00 -11.25 2.99
C CYS A 208 -8.21 -11.15 2.07
N GLU A 209 -8.42 -9.99 1.44
CA GLU A 209 -9.54 -9.78 0.52
C GLU A 209 -9.06 -9.08 -0.74
N TYR A 210 -9.27 -9.74 -1.87
CA TYR A 210 -9.07 -9.16 -3.19
C TYR A 210 -10.32 -8.39 -3.60
N ARG A 211 -10.16 -7.14 -4.04
CA ARG A 211 -11.27 -6.25 -4.41
C ARG A 211 -11.03 -5.60 -5.76
N GLU A 212 -12.11 -5.40 -6.48
CA GLU A 212 -12.11 -4.59 -7.70
C GLU A 212 -12.80 -3.27 -7.40
N SER A 213 -12.20 -2.17 -7.85
CA SER A 213 -12.83 -0.85 -7.78
C SER A 213 -14.06 -0.80 -8.70
N PRO A 214 -15.08 0.00 -8.39
CA PRO A 214 -16.18 0.28 -9.30
C PRO A 214 -15.75 1.06 -10.55
N ALA A 215 -14.58 1.72 -10.52
CA ALA A 215 -14.06 2.48 -11.65
C ALA A 215 -13.83 1.59 -12.88
N VAL A 216 -14.09 2.15 -14.05
CA VAL A 216 -13.80 1.51 -15.35
C VAL A 216 -12.79 2.36 -16.09
N ILE A 217 -11.53 1.97 -16.06
CA ILE A 217 -10.46 2.67 -16.75
C ILE A 217 -10.27 2.05 -18.14
N TYR A 218 -10.20 2.88 -19.17
CA TYR A 218 -10.04 2.47 -20.57
C TYR A 218 -11.08 1.46 -21.05
N SER A 219 -12.31 1.48 -20.50
CA SER A 219 -13.44 0.63 -20.87
C SER A 219 -13.26 -0.88 -20.67
N ILE A 220 -12.18 -1.33 -20.07
CA ILE A 220 -11.84 -2.77 -19.98
C ILE A 220 -11.25 -3.19 -18.63
N HIS A 221 -10.71 -2.25 -17.84
CA HIS A 221 -10.02 -2.59 -16.60
C HIS A 221 -10.68 -1.95 -15.38
N HIS A 222 -11.00 -2.79 -14.40
CA HIS A 222 -11.29 -2.33 -13.05
C HIS A 222 -9.97 -2.29 -12.29
N PRO A 223 -9.60 -1.16 -11.67
CA PRO A 223 -8.46 -1.11 -10.76
C PRO A 223 -8.63 -2.12 -9.62
N GLN A 224 -7.57 -2.79 -9.23
CA GLN A 224 -7.61 -3.95 -8.36
C GLN A 224 -6.73 -3.75 -7.14
N LEU A 225 -7.25 -4.08 -5.97
CA LEU A 225 -6.55 -3.97 -4.70
C LEU A 225 -6.60 -5.28 -3.92
N ALA A 226 -5.66 -5.42 -2.99
CA ALA A 226 -5.77 -6.40 -1.93
C ALA A 226 -5.65 -5.72 -0.56
N PHE A 227 -6.46 -6.14 0.38
CA PHE A 227 -6.45 -5.71 1.76
C PHE A 227 -6.11 -6.90 2.66
N ILE A 228 -4.99 -6.83 3.38
CA ILE A 228 -4.50 -7.89 4.25
C ILE A 228 -4.40 -7.34 5.66
N GLY A 229 -5.32 -7.77 6.53
CA GLY A 229 -5.35 -7.40 7.94
C GLY A 229 -4.43 -8.29 8.77
N LYS A 230 -3.80 -7.71 9.80
CA LYS A 230 -2.96 -8.43 10.78
C LYS A 230 -3.70 -8.61 12.11
N LYS A 231 -3.64 -9.82 12.71
CA LYS A 231 -4.20 -10.15 14.03
C LYS A 231 -3.63 -9.29 15.14
#